data_d38f2cecd0700ecda61cdbefe728ef02
#
_entry.id   d38f2cecd0700ecda61cdbefe728ef02
#
_cell.length_a   1.000
_cell.length_b   1.000
_cell.length_c   1.000
_cell.angle_alpha   90.00
_cell.angle_beta   90.00
_cell.angle_gamma   90.00
#
_symmetry.space_group_name_H-M   'P 1'
#
loop_
_entity.id
_entity.type
_entity.pdbx_description
1 polymer ?
#
loop_
_entity_poly.entity_id
_entity_poly.type
_entity_poly.pdbx_seq_one_letter_code
_entity_poly.pdbx_strand_id
1 'polypeptide(L)'
;VIEIMEASLITEPGTLGALNRLLDDSKQIDLIYGETIVRDPNAIIFITTNLNYVANREMDFSVISRMNKVQHRKPLTAEELVERVMYRTGCRERDMLRKMADMFIKIDEFVKTEFGKKGVCGYREFENWTIEYMRLNNVIKAAEDTVLAKLSTEEEDRALIRASCMSLFQTA
;
A
#
# COMPACT_ATOMS: atom_id res chain seq x y z
N VAL A 1 22.96 3.60 -0.64
CA VAL A 1 21.64 3.18 -0.10
C VAL A 1 21.21 1.93 -0.84
N ILE A 2 20.78 0.92 -0.12
CA ILE A 2 20.25 -0.34 -0.66
C ILE A 2 18.80 -0.45 -0.21
N GLU A 3 17.88 -0.68 -1.15
CA GLU A 3 16.47 -0.91 -0.85
C GLU A 3 16.09 -2.32 -1.26
N ILE A 4 15.51 -3.08 -0.31
CA ILE A 4 14.94 -4.41 -0.54
C ILE A 4 13.45 -4.27 -0.42
N MET A 5 12.75 -4.28 -1.55
CA MET A 5 11.30 -4.11 -1.62
C MET A 5 10.59 -5.45 -1.48
N GLU A 6 9.42 -5.43 -0.82
CA GLU A 6 8.51 -6.57 -0.69
C GLU A 6 9.19 -7.84 -0.14
N ALA A 7 10.04 -7.67 0.88
CA ALA A 7 10.83 -8.77 1.45
C ALA A 7 9.97 -9.96 1.94
N SER A 8 8.70 -9.71 2.32
CA SER A 8 7.74 -10.75 2.70
C SER A 8 7.29 -11.67 1.56
N LEU A 9 7.55 -11.29 0.30
CA LEU A 9 7.28 -12.13 -0.88
C LEU A 9 8.41 -13.10 -1.20
N ILE A 10 9.56 -12.99 -0.52
CA ILE A 10 10.67 -13.92 -0.70
C ILE A 10 10.26 -15.25 -0.06
N THR A 11 10.05 -16.27 -0.90
CA THR A 11 9.54 -17.58 -0.50
C THR A 11 10.64 -18.60 -0.23
N GLU A 12 11.81 -18.42 -0.82
CA GLU A 12 12.93 -19.36 -0.69
C GLU A 12 13.56 -19.28 0.70
N PRO A 13 13.54 -20.40 1.47
CA PRO A 13 14.25 -20.47 2.73
C PRO A 13 15.73 -20.22 2.55
N GLY A 14 16.30 -19.33 3.34
CA GLY A 14 17.73 -19.00 3.28
C GLY A 14 18.07 -17.74 2.49
N THR A 15 17.22 -17.26 1.56
CA THR A 15 17.48 -16.00 0.86
C THR A 15 17.52 -14.83 1.85
N LEU A 16 16.57 -14.77 2.79
CA LEU A 16 16.62 -13.80 3.88
C LEU A 16 17.75 -14.09 4.88
N GLY A 17 18.16 -15.36 5.01
CA GLY A 17 19.30 -15.76 5.84
C GLY A 17 20.63 -15.14 5.37
N ALA A 18 20.82 -14.96 4.07
CA ALA A 18 21.98 -14.24 3.53
C ALA A 18 22.02 -12.78 4.00
N LEU A 19 20.85 -12.15 4.18
CA LEU A 19 20.73 -10.79 4.72
C LEU A 19 21.17 -10.70 6.18
N ASN A 20 21.01 -11.76 6.97
CA ASN A 20 21.39 -11.76 8.37
C ASN A 20 22.88 -11.40 8.55
N ARG A 21 23.76 -11.97 7.72
CA ARG A 21 25.20 -11.65 7.78
C ARG A 21 25.51 -10.23 7.30
N LEU A 22 24.71 -9.71 6.36
CA LEU A 22 24.86 -8.33 5.89
C LEU A 22 24.40 -7.31 6.95
N LEU A 23 23.39 -7.69 7.76
CA LEU A 23 22.76 -6.83 8.77
C LEU A 23 23.44 -6.92 10.14
N ASP A 24 24.08 -8.02 10.46
CA ASP A 24 24.77 -8.23 11.74
C ASP A 24 26.18 -7.59 11.78
N ASP A 25 26.93 -7.88 12.83
CA ASP A 25 28.26 -7.32 13.05
C ASP A 25 29.30 -7.79 12.02
N SER A 26 29.07 -8.90 11.33
CA SER A 26 29.98 -9.37 10.26
C SER A 26 29.93 -8.46 9.03
N LYS A 27 28.78 -7.79 8.79
CA LYS A 27 28.59 -6.81 7.71
C LYS A 27 29.04 -7.31 6.34
N GLN A 28 28.89 -8.59 6.07
CA GLN A 28 29.36 -9.21 4.83
C GLN A 28 28.38 -10.23 4.28
N ILE A 29 28.45 -10.49 3.01
CA ILE A 29 27.72 -11.55 2.32
C ILE A 29 28.69 -12.37 1.48
N ASP A 30 28.63 -13.69 1.58
CA ASP A 30 29.38 -14.59 0.75
C ASP A 30 28.59 -14.96 -0.50
N LEU A 31 29.16 -14.74 -1.64
CA LEU A 31 28.57 -15.10 -2.92
C LEU A 31 28.81 -16.57 -3.24
N ILE A 32 27.96 -17.16 -4.05
CA ILE A 32 28.00 -18.56 -4.47
C ILE A 32 29.35 -18.93 -5.12
N TYR A 33 30.01 -17.96 -5.73
CA TYR A 33 31.31 -18.13 -6.41
C TYR A 33 32.56 -17.94 -5.49
N GLY A 34 32.35 -17.87 -4.17
CA GLY A 34 33.43 -17.78 -3.21
C GLY A 34 33.94 -16.36 -2.93
N GLU A 35 33.34 -15.35 -3.52
CA GLU A 35 33.66 -13.95 -3.18
C GLU A 35 32.87 -13.51 -1.95
N THR A 36 33.52 -12.73 -1.08
CA THR A 36 32.92 -12.08 0.07
C THR A 36 32.79 -10.59 -0.20
N ILE A 37 31.57 -10.08 -0.16
CA ILE A 37 31.28 -8.64 -0.25
C ILE A 37 31.12 -8.08 1.16
N VAL A 38 31.90 -7.09 1.52
CA VAL A 38 31.81 -6.39 2.80
C VAL A 38 30.97 -5.13 2.62
N ARG A 39 30.02 -4.93 3.53
CA ARG A 39 29.16 -3.74 3.54
C ARG A 39 29.99 -2.51 3.92
N ASP A 40 29.88 -1.45 3.11
CA ASP A 40 30.45 -0.14 3.47
C ASP A 40 29.82 0.35 4.79
N PRO A 41 30.63 0.90 5.73
CA PRO A 41 30.13 1.43 7.01
C PRO A 41 29.03 2.48 6.86
N ASN A 42 29.01 3.24 5.75
CA ASN A 42 28.01 4.26 5.45
C ASN A 42 26.82 3.72 4.66
N ALA A 43 26.79 2.42 4.34
CA ALA A 43 25.67 1.84 3.62
C ALA A 43 24.42 1.81 4.51
N ILE A 44 23.35 2.39 4.00
CA ILE A 44 22.00 2.35 4.60
C ILE A 44 21.19 1.32 3.86
N ILE A 45 20.59 0.39 4.61
CA ILE A 45 19.74 -0.68 4.06
C ILE A 45 18.29 -0.41 4.53
N PHE A 46 17.40 -0.30 3.57
CA PHE A 46 15.94 -0.22 3.81
C PHE A 46 15.30 -1.53 3.37
N ILE A 47 14.42 -2.04 4.22
CA ILE A 47 13.57 -3.18 3.89
C ILE A 47 12.12 -2.71 3.98
N THR A 48 11.37 -2.87 2.88
CA THR A 48 9.95 -2.54 2.85
C THR A 48 9.12 -3.80 2.64
N THR A 49 7.98 -3.85 3.31
CA THR A 49 7.04 -4.97 3.18
C THR A 49 5.61 -4.53 3.47
N ASN A 50 4.64 -5.19 2.83
CA ASN A 50 3.22 -5.03 3.07
C ASN A 50 2.74 -6.12 4.04
N LEU A 51 2.51 -5.77 5.30
CA LEU A 51 2.08 -6.74 6.32
C LEU A 51 0.63 -7.25 6.14
N ASN A 52 -0.20 -6.54 5.38
CA ASN A 52 -1.64 -6.82 5.24
C ASN A 52 -2.02 -7.55 3.94
N TYR A 53 -1.06 -7.97 3.14
CA TYR A 53 -1.35 -8.68 1.90
C TYR A 53 -1.51 -10.18 2.19
N VAL A 54 -2.58 -10.80 1.70
CA VAL A 54 -2.94 -12.20 2.00
C VAL A 54 -1.84 -13.21 1.62
N ALA A 55 -1.01 -12.88 0.65
CA ALA A 55 0.10 -13.71 0.20
C ALA A 55 1.41 -13.48 0.98
N ASN A 56 1.45 -12.48 1.87
CA ASN A 56 2.66 -12.16 2.61
C ASN A 56 2.85 -13.10 3.80
N ARG A 57 4.03 -13.67 3.91
CA ARG A 57 4.46 -14.35 5.12
C ARG A 57 4.91 -13.32 6.17
N GLU A 58 4.82 -13.69 7.43
CA GLU A 58 5.48 -12.91 8.48
C GLU A 58 6.97 -12.85 8.18
N MET A 59 7.54 -11.68 8.33
CA MET A 59 8.97 -11.49 8.14
C MET A 59 9.73 -12.23 9.24
N ASP A 60 10.79 -12.93 8.87
CA ASP A 60 11.60 -13.68 9.81
C ASP A 60 12.09 -12.75 10.95
N PHE A 61 11.80 -13.16 12.17
CA PHE A 61 12.20 -12.44 13.38
C PHE A 61 13.71 -12.22 13.44
N SER A 62 14.52 -13.12 12.88
CA SER A 62 15.96 -12.97 12.81
C SER A 62 16.41 -11.75 12.00
N VAL A 63 15.67 -11.41 10.95
CA VAL A 63 15.92 -10.20 10.14
C VAL A 63 15.45 -8.95 10.91
N ILE A 64 14.23 -9.00 11.47
CA ILE A 64 13.64 -7.86 12.22
C ILE A 64 14.54 -7.48 13.39
N SER A 65 15.07 -8.46 14.14
CA SER A 65 15.92 -8.21 15.32
C SER A 65 17.24 -7.52 14.99
N ARG A 66 17.69 -7.59 13.75
CA ARG A 66 18.92 -6.94 13.25
C ARG A 66 18.71 -5.54 12.69
N MET A 67 17.44 -5.13 12.56
CA MET A 67 17.11 -3.78 12.08
C MET A 67 17.27 -2.75 13.19
N ASN A 68 18.03 -1.70 12.95
CA ASN A 68 18.22 -0.61 13.91
C ASN A 68 16.91 0.16 14.19
N LYS A 69 15.99 0.17 13.22
CA LYS A 69 14.71 0.86 13.33
C LYS A 69 13.63 0.14 12.54
N VAL A 70 12.52 -0.14 13.17
CA VAL A 70 11.31 -0.64 12.53
C VAL A 70 10.22 0.42 12.65
N GLN A 71 9.55 0.71 11.55
CA GLN A 71 8.49 1.70 11.51
C GLN A 71 7.24 1.14 10.81
N HIS A 72 6.14 1.09 11.54
CA HIS A 72 4.84 0.76 10.96
C HIS A 72 4.19 2.03 10.39
N ARG A 73 3.85 1.98 9.12
CA ARG A 73 3.12 3.08 8.48
C ARG A 73 1.64 2.94 8.80
N LYS A 74 1.04 4.00 9.35
CA LYS A 74 -0.41 4.09 9.52
C LYS A 74 -1.08 4.37 8.17
N PRO A 75 -2.35 3.97 7.99
CA PRO A 75 -3.17 4.43 6.87
C PRO A 75 -3.16 5.96 6.79
N LEU A 76 -3.24 6.50 5.58
CA LEU A 76 -3.30 7.94 5.38
C LEU A 76 -4.64 8.48 5.86
N THR A 77 -4.61 9.64 6.50
CA THR A 77 -5.82 10.40 6.82
C THR A 77 -6.41 11.01 5.55
N ALA A 78 -7.68 11.44 5.60
CA ALA A 78 -8.32 12.09 4.47
C ALA A 78 -7.56 13.35 4.01
N GLU A 79 -7.02 14.13 4.96
CA GLU A 79 -6.22 15.31 4.64
C GLU A 79 -4.93 14.96 3.93
N GLU A 80 -4.19 13.96 4.40
CA GLU A 80 -2.96 13.48 3.75
C GLU A 80 -3.23 12.91 2.36
N LEU A 81 -4.38 12.23 2.16
CA LEU A 81 -4.80 11.76 0.84
C LEU A 81 -5.02 12.94 -0.11
N VAL A 82 -5.76 13.96 0.33
CA VAL A 82 -6.07 15.16 -0.47
C VAL A 82 -4.80 15.92 -0.84
N GLU A 83 -3.95 16.25 0.13
CA GLU A 83 -2.72 16.99 -0.14
C GLU A 83 -1.80 16.26 -1.12
N ARG A 84 -1.64 14.96 -0.90
CA ARG A 84 -0.80 14.14 -1.75
C ARG A 84 -1.35 14.02 -3.18
N VAL A 85 -2.66 13.80 -3.34
CA VAL A 85 -3.25 13.66 -4.66
C VAL A 85 -3.29 14.99 -5.42
N MET A 86 -3.54 16.11 -4.74
CA MET A 86 -3.45 17.44 -5.35
C MET A 86 -2.04 17.71 -5.92
N TYR A 87 -1.02 17.37 -5.14
CA TYR A 87 0.38 17.52 -5.58
C TYR A 87 0.70 16.63 -6.79
N ARG A 88 0.22 15.38 -6.78
CA ARG A 88 0.56 14.38 -7.81
C ARG A 88 -0.21 14.56 -9.11
N THR A 89 -1.49 14.91 -9.01
CA THR A 89 -2.41 14.99 -10.18
C THR A 89 -2.63 16.41 -10.70
N GLY A 90 -2.32 17.41 -9.88
CA GLY A 90 -2.63 18.81 -10.19
C GLY A 90 -4.12 19.17 -10.03
N CYS A 91 -4.97 18.26 -9.54
CA CYS A 91 -6.36 18.57 -9.25
C CYS A 91 -6.47 19.68 -8.21
N ARG A 92 -7.30 20.70 -8.45
CA ARG A 92 -7.45 21.85 -7.55
C ARG A 92 -8.77 21.88 -6.79
N GLU A 93 -9.63 20.90 -7.00
CA GLU A 93 -10.96 20.81 -6.40
C GLU A 93 -10.92 20.23 -4.98
N ARG A 94 -10.30 20.95 -4.04
CA ARG A 94 -10.03 20.47 -2.69
C ARG A 94 -11.27 19.95 -1.97
N ASP A 95 -12.40 20.66 -2.07
CA ASP A 95 -13.64 20.26 -1.39
C ASP A 95 -14.21 18.95 -1.95
N MET A 96 -14.12 18.75 -3.26
CA MET A 96 -14.51 17.49 -3.89
C MET A 96 -13.57 16.36 -3.48
N LEU A 97 -12.26 16.60 -3.56
CA LEU A 97 -11.26 15.62 -3.13
C LEU A 97 -11.42 15.23 -1.66
N ARG A 98 -11.82 16.16 -0.80
CA ARG A 98 -12.10 15.86 0.60
C ARG A 98 -13.29 14.90 0.75
N LYS A 99 -14.39 15.16 0.05
CA LYS A 99 -15.55 14.27 0.04
C LYS A 99 -15.18 12.88 -0.50
N MET A 100 -14.38 12.82 -1.57
CA MET A 100 -13.89 11.57 -2.12
C MET A 100 -13.00 10.83 -1.13
N ALA A 101 -12.10 11.52 -0.42
CA ALA A 101 -11.20 10.91 0.57
C ALA A 101 -11.96 10.34 1.78
N ASP A 102 -12.94 11.09 2.30
CA ASP A 102 -13.79 10.63 3.40
C ASP A 102 -14.59 9.38 2.99
N MET A 103 -15.09 9.36 1.75
CA MET A 103 -15.77 8.21 1.19
C MET A 103 -14.82 7.02 0.98
N PHE A 104 -13.61 7.26 0.49
CA PHE A 104 -12.61 6.23 0.26
C PHE A 104 -12.26 5.50 1.57
N ILE A 105 -12.13 6.25 2.67
CA ILE A 105 -11.90 5.67 3.99
C ILE A 105 -13.10 4.82 4.44
N LYS A 106 -14.33 5.30 4.22
CA LYS A 106 -15.55 4.52 4.52
C LYS A 106 -15.62 3.22 3.72
N ILE A 107 -15.26 3.27 2.44
CA ILE A 107 -15.21 2.07 1.60
C ILE A 107 -14.18 1.08 2.15
N ASP A 108 -12.99 1.54 2.51
CA ASP A 108 -11.94 0.69 3.08
C ASP A 108 -12.38 0.02 4.40
N GLU A 109 -13.03 0.77 5.29
CA GLU A 109 -13.58 0.26 6.55
C GLU A 109 -14.71 -0.75 6.30
N PHE A 110 -15.64 -0.44 5.41
CA PHE A 110 -16.76 -1.31 5.04
C PHE A 110 -16.27 -2.64 4.47
N VAL A 111 -15.33 -2.60 3.52
CA VAL A 111 -14.77 -3.79 2.88
C VAL A 111 -14.01 -4.67 3.88
N LYS A 112 -13.31 -4.06 4.84
CA LYS A 112 -12.65 -4.79 5.93
C LYS A 112 -13.64 -5.50 6.84
N THR A 113 -14.75 -4.84 7.17
CA THR A 113 -15.74 -5.35 8.11
C THR A 113 -16.63 -6.40 7.48
N GLU A 114 -17.22 -6.10 6.33
CA GLU A 114 -18.22 -6.95 5.68
C GLU A 114 -17.61 -8.10 4.87
N PHE A 115 -16.50 -7.85 4.19
CA PHE A 115 -15.89 -8.85 3.31
C PHE A 115 -14.58 -9.45 3.86
N GLY A 116 -14.10 -8.99 5.01
CA GLY A 116 -12.83 -9.46 5.59
C GLY A 116 -11.59 -9.15 4.73
N LYS A 117 -11.72 -8.34 3.69
CA LYS A 117 -10.64 -8.00 2.77
C LYS A 117 -9.80 -6.84 3.33
N LYS A 118 -8.49 -7.03 3.42
CA LYS A 118 -7.54 -6.01 3.92
C LYS A 118 -6.57 -5.60 2.83
N GLY A 119 -6.15 -4.33 2.87
CA GLY A 119 -5.06 -3.83 2.02
C GLY A 119 -5.43 -3.60 0.56
N VAL A 120 -6.72 -3.56 0.22
CA VAL A 120 -7.21 -3.36 -1.15
C VAL A 120 -7.37 -1.89 -1.49
N CYS A 121 -7.63 -1.04 -0.49
CA CYS A 121 -7.77 0.41 -0.65
C CYS A 121 -6.49 1.11 -0.19
N GLY A 122 -5.63 1.45 -1.13
CA GLY A 122 -4.39 2.18 -0.89
C GLY A 122 -4.37 3.55 -1.59
N TYR A 123 -3.31 4.31 -1.35
CA TYR A 123 -3.15 5.62 -2.00
C TYR A 123 -3.25 5.55 -3.53
N ARG A 124 -2.72 4.48 -4.14
CA ARG A 124 -2.75 4.28 -5.59
C ARG A 124 -4.17 4.21 -6.15
N GLU A 125 -5.07 3.56 -5.44
CA GLU A 125 -6.48 3.47 -5.82
C GLU A 125 -7.16 4.84 -5.73
N PHE A 126 -6.86 5.62 -4.70
CA PHE A 126 -7.37 6.99 -4.56
C PHE A 126 -6.83 7.93 -5.65
N GLU A 127 -5.54 7.82 -5.97
CA GLU A 127 -4.91 8.59 -7.07
C GLU A 127 -5.55 8.25 -8.42
N ASN A 128 -5.74 6.97 -8.73
CA ASN A 128 -6.40 6.52 -9.95
C ASN A 128 -7.86 7.01 -10.03
N TRP A 129 -8.58 6.96 -8.92
CA TRP A 129 -9.94 7.49 -8.85
C TRP A 129 -9.98 8.99 -9.14
N THR A 130 -9.05 9.75 -8.58
CA THR A 130 -8.96 11.19 -8.84
C THR A 130 -8.64 11.49 -10.30
N ILE A 131 -7.68 10.77 -10.91
CA ILE A 131 -7.34 10.95 -12.33
C ILE A 131 -8.56 10.67 -13.21
N GLU A 132 -9.28 9.58 -12.93
CA GLU A 132 -10.45 9.20 -13.70
C GLU A 132 -11.62 10.18 -13.48
N TYR A 133 -11.78 10.71 -12.25
CA TYR A 133 -12.72 11.79 -11.96
C TYR A 133 -12.41 13.04 -12.79
N MET A 134 -11.17 13.47 -12.86
CA MET A 134 -10.77 14.62 -13.69
C MET A 134 -11.08 14.41 -15.18
N ARG A 135 -11.00 13.16 -15.67
CA ARG A 135 -11.29 12.79 -17.05
C ARG A 135 -12.80 12.76 -17.36
N LEU A 136 -13.59 12.18 -16.45
CA LEU A 136 -15.01 11.94 -16.66
C LEU A 136 -15.92 13.04 -16.12
N ASN A 137 -15.42 13.86 -15.22
CA ASN A 137 -16.21 14.80 -14.40
C ASN A 137 -17.41 14.12 -13.70
N ASN A 138 -17.24 12.85 -13.33
CA ASN A 138 -18.24 12.03 -12.68
C ASN A 138 -17.59 11.15 -11.61
N VAL A 139 -17.83 11.49 -10.35
CA VAL A 139 -17.22 10.83 -9.18
C VAL A 139 -17.62 9.36 -9.08
N ILE A 140 -18.91 9.05 -9.29
CA ILE A 140 -19.43 7.69 -9.15
C ILE A 140 -18.88 6.80 -10.25
N LYS A 141 -18.98 7.24 -11.50
CA LYS A 141 -18.48 6.46 -12.64
C LYS A 141 -16.97 6.22 -12.52
N ALA A 142 -16.22 7.23 -12.11
CA ALA A 142 -14.79 7.10 -11.87
C ALA A 142 -14.49 6.08 -10.74
N ALA A 143 -15.28 6.06 -9.66
CA ALA A 143 -15.12 5.06 -8.60
C ALA A 143 -15.41 3.63 -9.07
N GLU A 144 -16.45 3.45 -9.90
CA GLU A 144 -16.79 2.16 -10.50
C GLU A 144 -15.59 1.56 -11.23
N ASP A 145 -14.98 2.37 -12.09
CA ASP A 145 -13.93 1.93 -13.00
C ASP A 145 -12.56 1.75 -12.30
N THR A 146 -12.33 2.41 -11.16
CA THR A 146 -11.00 2.45 -10.52
C THR A 146 -10.93 1.80 -9.15
N VAL A 147 -11.97 1.94 -8.33
CA VAL A 147 -12.00 1.44 -6.95
C VAL A 147 -12.86 0.18 -6.86
N LEU A 148 -14.16 0.30 -7.20
CA LEU A 148 -15.12 -0.79 -6.98
C LEU A 148 -14.80 -2.03 -7.81
N ALA A 149 -14.39 -1.86 -9.06
CA ALA A 149 -14.00 -2.95 -9.93
C ALA A 149 -12.81 -3.78 -9.39
N LYS A 150 -11.95 -3.17 -8.57
CA LYS A 150 -10.83 -3.88 -7.92
C LYS A 150 -11.24 -4.55 -6.61
N LEU A 151 -12.28 -4.07 -5.95
CA LEU A 151 -12.75 -4.59 -4.66
C LEU A 151 -13.51 -5.90 -4.83
N SER A 152 -14.34 -6.00 -5.86
CA SER A 152 -15.06 -7.23 -6.17
C SER A 152 -15.34 -7.38 -7.66
N THR A 153 -15.30 -8.62 -8.16
CA THR A 153 -15.77 -9.02 -9.48
C THR A 153 -17.29 -9.15 -9.52
N GLU A 154 -17.91 -9.37 -8.35
CA GLU A 154 -19.35 -9.56 -8.23
C GLU A 154 -20.09 -8.22 -8.23
N GLU A 155 -21.12 -8.11 -9.09
CA GLU A 155 -21.91 -6.87 -9.19
C GLU A 155 -22.71 -6.59 -7.91
N GLU A 156 -23.19 -7.63 -7.23
CA GLU A 156 -23.94 -7.52 -5.97
C GLU A 156 -23.09 -6.87 -4.87
N ASP A 157 -21.83 -7.28 -4.74
CA ASP A 157 -20.89 -6.67 -3.77
C ASP A 157 -20.67 -5.19 -4.09
N ARG A 158 -20.43 -4.86 -5.37
CA ARG A 158 -20.22 -3.46 -5.79
C ARG A 158 -21.46 -2.62 -5.56
N ALA A 159 -22.65 -3.16 -5.84
CA ALA A 159 -23.92 -2.49 -5.55
C ALA A 159 -24.10 -2.24 -4.06
N LEU A 160 -23.75 -3.20 -3.21
CA LEU A 160 -23.82 -3.07 -1.76
C LEU A 160 -22.86 -1.97 -1.24
N ILE A 161 -21.61 -1.97 -1.71
CA ILE A 161 -20.63 -0.93 -1.35
C ILE A 161 -21.15 0.45 -1.78
N ARG A 162 -21.68 0.56 -3.00
CA ARG A 162 -22.23 1.79 -3.55
C ARG A 162 -23.39 2.32 -2.69
N ALA A 163 -24.34 1.47 -2.37
CA ALA A 163 -25.47 1.83 -1.55
C ALA A 163 -25.08 2.26 -0.14
N SER A 164 -24.12 1.56 0.47
CA SER A 164 -23.69 1.80 1.85
C SER A 164 -22.76 2.99 2.02
N CYS A 165 -21.85 3.20 1.06
CA CYS A 165 -20.76 4.17 1.19
C CYS A 165 -20.93 5.43 0.34
N MET A 166 -21.61 5.34 -0.82
CA MET A 166 -21.62 6.40 -1.84
C MET A 166 -22.93 7.19 -1.95
N SER A 167 -23.82 7.08 -0.98
CA SER A 167 -25.12 7.75 -0.98
C SER A 167 -25.03 9.28 -1.10
N LEU A 168 -23.98 9.90 -0.60
CA LEU A 168 -23.75 11.34 -0.67
C LEU A 168 -23.58 11.91 -2.10
N PHE A 169 -23.26 11.05 -3.09
CA PHE A 169 -23.11 11.45 -4.48
C PHE A 169 -24.27 10.99 -5.38
N GLN A 170 -25.25 10.26 -4.84
CA GLN A 170 -26.41 9.81 -5.59
C GLN A 170 -27.51 10.90 -5.70
N THR A 171 -27.35 12.00 -4.96
CA THR A 171 -28.33 13.10 -4.87
C THR A 171 -27.92 14.38 -5.61
N ALA A 172 -26.90 14.30 -6.47
CA ALA A 172 -26.45 15.45 -7.28
C ALA A 172 -26.71 15.24 -8.76
#